data_b454f2828cd2ace4ca517bfe8f39aa3e
#
_entry.id   b454f2828cd2ace4ca517bfe8f39aa3e
#
_cell.length_a   1.000
_cell.length_b   1.000
_cell.length_c   1.000
_cell.angle_alpha   90.00
_cell.angle_beta   90.00
_cell.angle_gamma   90.00
#
_symmetry.space_group_name_H-M   'P 1'
#
loop_
_entity.id
_entity.type
_entity.pdbx_description
1 polymer ?
#
loop_
_entity_poly.entity_id
_entity_poly.type
_entity_poly.pdbx_seq_one_letter_code
_entity_poly.pdbx_strand_id
1 'polypeptide(L)'
;PLVGVFHLGWSAQTFAVVYAMELVVAVPFAGLKALFARRPPNYDELERPREDDPLKPDEWGGVSVGPSDLNRRRGNVTVVDPLPPIYPRNFPFVLRAFGAAVALVGMFLFVLGRFIDVPATLADPIVAASAVSLIVSQVGVINREYFRKRRHETSTPRDVIGSAKNEAGVAVVVLWFAAAGGPTGALVAFVAVKLFAEWRGYRGRLAFDPDEGVGTLPPVAAPDVPPTAEVRPDRRAVRGAALWRGAKSTVGSGPVYLLAWVGLTGGSAGVVAATVVCFGLLPAGIGGLKAVEYALTHGTLAYQRRDDAVVAYDDLTGTVQWATPVDGLRDAELGEGEPLDRACDTRTFSLTPSSGEYELSLAHLREYGRAVEAFDLPVETTAFGPLDRRVVGVAAAVGACGIAVVAGLAYYAPSVAAVAAGFGGPFGVVALRSAWRWALPATP
;
A
#
# COMPACT_ATOMS: atom_id res chain seq x y z
N PRO A 1 17.55 26.64 1.92
CA PRO A 1 16.42 27.57 1.87
C PRO A 1 16.85 29.04 1.93
N LEU A 2 17.60 29.44 2.96
CA LEU A 2 18.09 30.84 3.09
C LEU A 2 18.87 31.31 1.87
N VAL A 3 19.70 30.44 1.27
CA VAL A 3 20.43 30.73 0.02
C VAL A 3 19.46 31.00 -1.13
N GLY A 4 18.37 30.25 -1.23
CA GLY A 4 17.33 30.42 -2.26
C GLY A 4 16.70 31.84 -2.18
N VAL A 5 16.34 32.25 -0.97
CA VAL A 5 15.70 33.56 -0.75
C VAL A 5 16.71 34.72 -0.92
N PHE A 6 17.89 34.64 -0.30
CA PHE A 6 18.84 35.75 -0.25
C PHE A 6 19.77 35.86 -1.47
N HIS A 7 20.12 34.72 -2.11
CA HIS A 7 21.04 34.71 -3.26
C HIS A 7 20.36 34.38 -4.60
N LEU A 8 19.31 33.57 -4.60
CA LEU A 8 18.63 33.20 -5.85
C LEU A 8 17.33 33.98 -6.07
N GLY A 9 17.00 34.93 -5.19
CA GLY A 9 15.83 35.79 -5.33
C GLY A 9 14.50 35.07 -5.37
N TRP A 10 14.38 33.94 -4.68
CA TRP A 10 13.14 33.16 -4.64
C TRP A 10 11.98 33.99 -4.10
N SER A 11 10.88 33.98 -4.83
CA SER A 11 9.62 34.50 -4.33
C SER A 11 9.09 33.63 -3.19
N ALA A 12 8.22 34.20 -2.36
CA ALA A 12 7.54 33.41 -1.32
C ALA A 12 6.78 32.19 -1.91
N GLN A 13 6.27 32.34 -3.13
CA GLN A 13 5.57 31.28 -3.87
C GLN A 13 6.53 30.16 -4.28
N THR A 14 7.65 30.50 -4.90
CA THR A 14 8.72 29.55 -5.27
C THR A 14 9.21 28.78 -4.04
N PHE A 15 9.44 29.50 -2.94
CA PHE A 15 9.84 28.90 -1.68
C PHE A 15 8.80 27.88 -1.16
N ALA A 16 7.52 28.25 -1.12
CA ALA A 16 6.45 27.37 -0.66
C ALA A 16 6.34 26.09 -1.51
N VAL A 17 6.44 26.21 -2.83
CA VAL A 17 6.38 25.07 -3.74
C VAL A 17 7.60 24.14 -3.58
N VAL A 18 8.82 24.67 -3.53
CA VAL A 18 10.04 23.87 -3.36
C VAL A 18 10.01 23.10 -2.04
N TYR A 19 9.51 23.71 -0.97
CA TYR A 19 9.38 23.03 0.31
C TYR A 19 8.28 21.97 0.33
N ALA A 20 7.14 22.25 -0.30
CA ALA A 20 6.11 21.23 -0.48
C ALA A 20 6.69 20.02 -1.23
N MET A 21 7.50 20.24 -2.26
CA MET A 21 8.20 19.20 -3.00
C MET A 21 9.19 18.42 -2.13
N GLU A 22 9.95 19.10 -1.26
CA GLU A 22 10.88 18.43 -0.32
C GLU A 22 10.14 17.40 0.54
N LEU A 23 9.01 17.79 1.12
CA LEU A 23 8.19 16.88 1.96
C LEU A 23 7.56 15.75 1.15
N VAL A 24 7.03 16.08 -0.01
CA VAL A 24 6.43 15.10 -0.93
C VAL A 24 7.44 14.05 -1.36
N VAL A 25 8.68 14.47 -1.64
CA VAL A 25 9.78 13.56 -2.05
C VAL A 25 10.30 12.75 -0.87
N ALA A 26 10.38 13.32 0.32
CA ALA A 26 10.92 12.64 1.50
C ALA A 26 10.14 11.37 1.88
N VAL A 27 8.80 11.38 1.74
CA VAL A 27 7.94 10.24 2.13
C VAL A 27 8.13 9.01 1.24
N PRO A 28 8.11 9.10 -0.11
CA PRO A 28 8.42 7.96 -0.98
C PRO A 28 9.84 7.42 -0.75
N PHE A 29 10.82 8.32 -0.57
CA PHE A 29 12.19 7.89 -0.29
C PHE A 29 12.32 7.17 1.06
N ALA A 30 11.55 7.57 2.07
CA ALA A 30 11.45 6.81 3.32
C ALA A 30 10.84 5.42 3.08
N GLY A 31 9.80 5.33 2.25
CA GLY A 31 9.23 4.05 1.80
C GLY A 31 10.27 3.17 1.11
N LEU A 32 11.03 3.71 0.15
CA LEU A 32 12.08 2.97 -0.54
C LEU A 32 13.19 2.51 0.42
N LYS A 33 13.63 3.35 1.36
CA LYS A 33 14.57 2.94 2.42
C LYS A 33 14.03 1.78 3.24
N ALA A 34 12.74 1.79 3.55
CA ALA A 34 12.11 0.75 4.36
C ALA A 34 12.23 -0.64 3.73
N LEU A 35 12.33 -0.77 2.37
CA LEU A 35 12.54 -2.05 1.70
C LEU A 35 13.80 -2.77 2.18
N PHE A 36 14.84 -2.01 2.54
CA PHE A 36 16.14 -2.52 2.93
C PHE A 36 16.28 -2.70 4.45
N ALA A 37 15.28 -2.33 5.24
CA ALA A 37 15.32 -2.47 6.69
C ALA A 37 15.32 -3.95 7.09
N ARG A 38 16.42 -4.36 7.78
CA ARG A 38 16.64 -5.77 8.14
C ARG A 38 15.79 -6.23 9.30
N ARG A 39 15.55 -5.35 10.28
CA ARG A 39 14.75 -5.70 11.46
C ARG A 39 13.27 -5.78 11.10
N PRO A 40 12.55 -6.83 11.52
CA PRO A 40 11.11 -6.91 11.32
C PRO A 40 10.40 -5.81 12.12
N PRO A 41 9.21 -5.38 11.69
CA PRO A 41 8.37 -4.52 12.52
C PRO A 41 7.97 -5.26 13.80
N ASN A 42 7.63 -4.52 14.85
CA ASN A 42 7.05 -5.13 16.06
C ASN A 42 5.64 -5.65 15.73
N TYR A 43 5.47 -6.97 15.69
CA TYR A 43 4.21 -7.62 15.33
C TYR A 43 3.15 -7.45 16.40
N ASP A 44 3.52 -7.46 17.69
CA ASP A 44 2.57 -7.29 18.79
C ASP A 44 1.81 -5.96 18.70
N GLU A 45 2.43 -4.93 18.14
CA GLU A 45 1.76 -3.66 17.89
C GLU A 45 0.94 -3.63 16.58
N LEU A 46 1.27 -4.50 15.62
CA LEU A 46 0.51 -4.65 14.36
C LEU A 46 -0.73 -5.52 14.56
N GLU A 47 -0.66 -6.46 15.50
CA GLU A 47 -1.68 -7.47 15.76
C GLU A 47 -2.64 -7.10 16.88
N ARG A 48 -2.33 -6.08 17.69
CA ARG A 48 -3.33 -5.58 18.65
C ARG A 48 -4.56 -5.16 17.86
N PRO A 49 -5.69 -5.91 17.97
CA PRO A 49 -6.95 -5.38 17.51
C PRO A 49 -7.10 -4.04 18.22
N ARG A 50 -7.35 -2.98 17.49
CA ARG A 50 -7.90 -1.77 18.10
C ARG A 50 -9.31 -2.16 18.50
N GLU A 51 -9.45 -2.73 19.70
CA GLU A 51 -10.73 -3.16 20.28
C GLU A 51 -11.75 -2.03 20.31
N ASP A 52 -11.29 -0.78 20.20
CA ASP A 52 -12.11 0.43 20.27
C ASP A 52 -12.34 1.11 18.91
N ASP A 53 -11.93 0.53 17.78
CA ASP A 53 -12.18 1.17 16.48
C ASP A 53 -13.48 0.63 15.86
N PRO A 54 -14.63 1.37 16.01
CA PRO A 54 -15.92 0.96 15.43
C PRO A 54 -15.91 0.94 13.90
N LEU A 55 -14.83 1.41 13.29
CA LEU A 55 -14.60 1.39 11.86
C LEU A 55 -13.54 0.33 11.55
N LYS A 56 -13.96 -0.93 11.41
CA LYS A 56 -13.06 -1.96 10.87
C LYS A 56 -12.52 -1.47 9.52
N PRO A 57 -11.17 -1.31 9.35
CA PRO A 57 -10.59 -0.74 8.14
C PRO A 57 -10.97 -1.48 6.85
N ASP A 58 -11.42 -2.72 6.97
CA ASP A 58 -11.85 -3.58 5.86
C ASP A 58 -13.20 -3.20 5.26
N GLU A 59 -14.00 -2.38 5.95
CA GLU A 59 -15.35 -2.02 5.49
C GLU A 59 -15.38 -0.77 4.62
N TRP A 60 -14.34 0.06 4.64
CA TRP A 60 -14.31 1.33 3.90
C TRP A 60 -13.42 1.25 2.66
N GLY A 61 -13.57 0.41 1.72
CA GLY A 61 -12.97 0.48 0.36
C GLY A 61 -11.60 1.16 0.16
N GLY A 62 -11.04 1.74 1.22
CA GLY A 62 -9.77 2.42 1.28
C GLY A 62 -8.58 1.47 1.32
N VAL A 63 -7.38 2.01 1.23
CA VAL A 63 -6.13 1.28 1.41
C VAL A 63 -6.19 0.57 2.75
N SER A 64 -6.32 -0.77 2.74
CA SER A 64 -6.32 -1.58 3.96
C SER A 64 -5.12 -1.21 4.82
N VAL A 65 -5.38 -0.69 6.01
CA VAL A 65 -4.36 -0.25 6.95
C VAL A 65 -3.93 -1.41 7.86
N GLY A 66 -4.63 -2.56 7.74
CA GLY A 66 -4.35 -3.78 8.50
C GLY A 66 -2.99 -4.42 8.17
N PRO A 67 -2.51 -5.31 9.03
CA PRO A 67 -1.32 -6.12 8.72
C PRO A 67 -1.59 -6.93 7.44
N SER A 68 -0.62 -6.92 6.53
CA SER A 68 -0.64 -7.78 5.35
C SER A 68 0.08 -9.09 5.68
N ASP A 69 -0.41 -10.22 5.16
CA ASP A 69 0.28 -11.52 5.28
C ASP A 69 1.74 -11.43 4.81
N LEU A 70 2.00 -10.52 3.86
CA LEU A 70 3.35 -10.24 3.40
C LEU A 70 4.26 -9.70 4.50
N ASN A 71 3.74 -9.01 5.52
CA ASN A 71 4.55 -8.46 6.60
C ASN A 71 5.26 -9.56 7.42
N ARG A 72 4.67 -10.76 7.48
CA ARG A 72 5.22 -11.93 8.19
C ARG A 72 6.22 -12.72 7.34
N ARG A 73 6.45 -12.31 6.08
CA ARG A 73 7.29 -13.05 5.15
C ARG A 73 8.74 -13.09 5.59
N ARG A 74 9.31 -14.29 5.53
CA ARG A 74 10.71 -14.57 5.86
C ARG A 74 11.58 -14.50 4.61
N GLY A 75 12.87 -14.28 4.83
CA GLY A 75 13.85 -14.25 3.76
C GLY A 75 14.04 -12.86 3.14
N ASN A 76 14.93 -12.80 2.20
CA ASN A 76 15.31 -11.58 1.48
C ASN A 76 15.69 -11.93 0.04
N VAL A 77 15.78 -10.91 -0.80
CA VAL A 77 16.13 -11.03 -2.22
C VAL A 77 17.23 -10.03 -2.55
N THR A 78 18.33 -10.50 -3.09
CA THR A 78 19.39 -9.64 -3.67
C THR A 78 19.00 -9.35 -5.12
N VAL A 79 18.70 -8.08 -5.43
CA VAL A 79 18.30 -7.66 -6.78
C VAL A 79 19.47 -7.15 -7.58
N VAL A 80 20.37 -6.41 -6.94
CA VAL A 80 21.55 -5.79 -7.58
C VAL A 80 22.73 -5.85 -6.61
N ASP A 81 23.83 -6.44 -7.04
CA ASP A 81 25.12 -6.28 -6.36
C ASP A 81 25.54 -4.82 -6.49
N PRO A 82 25.88 -4.16 -5.64
CA PRO A 82 26.31 -3.82 -4.37
C PRO A 82 25.24 -3.29 -3.39
N LEU A 83 23.96 -3.35 -3.74
CA LEU A 83 22.90 -2.90 -2.84
C LEU A 83 22.62 -3.97 -1.75
N PRO A 84 22.21 -3.56 -0.55
CA PRO A 84 21.74 -4.49 0.46
C PRO A 84 20.52 -5.29 -0.05
N PRO A 85 20.27 -6.49 0.50
CA PRO A 85 19.12 -7.28 0.11
C PRO A 85 17.80 -6.56 0.47
N ILE A 86 16.80 -6.79 -0.36
CA ILE A 86 15.43 -6.31 -0.17
C ILE A 86 14.65 -7.35 0.63
N TYR A 87 13.86 -6.89 1.58
CA TYR A 87 12.97 -7.74 2.37
C TYR A 87 11.52 -7.60 1.86
N PRO A 88 10.93 -8.62 1.21
CA PRO A 88 9.57 -8.55 0.67
C PRO A 88 8.52 -8.15 1.73
N ARG A 89 8.71 -8.57 2.99
CA ARG A 89 7.85 -8.20 4.13
C ARG A 89 7.71 -6.70 4.35
N ASN A 90 8.65 -5.91 3.84
CA ASN A 90 8.63 -4.45 4.02
C ASN A 90 7.83 -3.74 2.91
N PHE A 91 7.42 -4.46 1.86
CA PHE A 91 6.70 -3.87 0.73
C PHE A 91 5.37 -3.19 1.11
N PRO A 92 4.55 -3.72 2.05
CA PRO A 92 3.34 -3.03 2.50
C PRO A 92 3.62 -1.65 3.11
N PHE A 93 4.78 -1.46 3.73
CA PHE A 93 5.21 -0.15 4.24
C PHE A 93 5.52 0.84 3.13
N VAL A 94 6.13 0.38 2.05
CA VAL A 94 6.36 1.18 0.83
C VAL A 94 5.04 1.66 0.26
N LEU A 95 4.09 0.75 0.09
CA LEU A 95 2.75 1.07 -0.42
C LEU A 95 2.05 2.11 0.44
N ARG A 96 2.13 1.97 1.77
CA ARG A 96 1.58 2.96 2.71
C ARG A 96 2.27 4.32 2.61
N ALA A 97 3.59 4.33 2.44
CA ALA A 97 4.36 5.56 2.26
C ALA A 97 3.97 6.27 0.96
N PHE A 98 3.87 5.53 -0.14
CA PHE A 98 3.42 6.09 -1.42
C PHE A 98 1.97 6.60 -1.35
N GLY A 99 1.05 5.85 -0.73
CA GLY A 99 -0.32 6.30 -0.50
C GLY A 99 -0.38 7.59 0.32
N ALA A 100 0.40 7.68 1.39
CA ALA A 100 0.51 8.88 2.21
C ALA A 100 1.11 10.06 1.42
N ALA A 101 2.12 9.82 0.58
CA ALA A 101 2.70 10.83 -0.28
C ALA A 101 1.67 11.40 -1.27
N VAL A 102 0.89 10.53 -1.91
CA VAL A 102 -0.19 10.95 -2.83
C VAL A 102 -1.24 11.80 -2.09
N ALA A 103 -1.64 11.38 -0.88
CA ALA A 103 -2.58 12.15 -0.06
C ALA A 103 -2.01 13.53 0.31
N LEU A 104 -0.73 13.60 0.69
CA LEU A 104 -0.04 14.85 0.97
C LEU A 104 0.03 15.76 -0.26
N VAL A 105 0.41 15.20 -1.42
CA VAL A 105 0.41 15.94 -2.70
C VAL A 105 -0.97 16.52 -2.96
N GLY A 106 -2.01 15.72 -2.88
CA GLY A 106 -3.40 16.15 -3.09
C GLY A 106 -3.76 17.31 -2.18
N MET A 107 -3.44 17.22 -0.91
CA MET A 107 -3.74 18.26 0.06
C MET A 107 -2.90 19.54 -0.17
N PHE A 108 -1.58 19.42 -0.45
CA PHE A 108 -0.74 20.55 -0.77
C PHE A 108 -1.25 21.28 -2.02
N LEU A 109 -1.56 20.55 -3.07
CA LEU A 109 -2.08 21.12 -4.30
C LEU A 109 -3.43 21.81 -4.08
N PHE A 110 -4.31 21.20 -3.29
CA PHE A 110 -5.60 21.78 -2.94
C PHE A 110 -5.46 23.10 -2.17
N VAL A 111 -4.56 23.16 -1.17
CA VAL A 111 -4.35 24.35 -0.36
C VAL A 111 -3.58 25.43 -1.15
N LEU A 112 -2.44 25.05 -1.75
CA LEU A 112 -1.59 26.00 -2.47
C LEU A 112 -2.27 26.55 -3.73
N GLY A 113 -3.02 25.72 -4.45
CA GLY A 113 -3.75 26.14 -5.65
C GLY A 113 -4.82 27.23 -5.42
N ARG A 114 -5.18 27.48 -4.14
CA ARG A 114 -6.05 28.62 -3.75
C ARG A 114 -5.31 29.97 -3.73
N PHE A 115 -3.99 29.94 -3.58
CA PHE A 115 -3.17 31.13 -3.35
C PHE A 115 -2.11 31.34 -4.42
N ILE A 116 -1.78 30.31 -5.17
CA ILE A 116 -0.64 30.27 -6.11
C ILE A 116 -1.08 29.57 -7.38
N ASP A 117 -0.68 30.07 -8.54
CA ASP A 117 -0.74 29.31 -9.79
C ASP A 117 0.34 28.22 -9.77
N VAL A 118 -0.03 27.07 -9.22
CA VAL A 118 0.89 25.93 -9.06
C VAL A 118 1.43 25.44 -10.40
N PRO A 119 0.63 25.24 -11.47
CA PRO A 119 1.14 24.86 -12.78
C PRO A 119 2.19 25.83 -13.33
N ALA A 120 1.93 27.13 -13.29
CA ALA A 120 2.87 28.12 -13.76
C ALA A 120 4.16 28.13 -12.92
N THR A 121 4.04 28.00 -11.59
CA THR A 121 5.19 27.93 -10.69
C THR A 121 6.03 26.66 -10.91
N LEU A 122 5.40 25.51 -11.14
CA LEU A 122 6.11 24.26 -11.46
C LEU A 122 6.81 24.29 -12.82
N ALA A 123 6.31 25.10 -13.76
CA ALA A 123 6.93 25.30 -15.06
C ALA A 123 8.18 26.21 -14.99
N ASP A 124 8.41 26.90 -13.88
CA ASP A 124 9.61 27.72 -13.68
C ASP A 124 10.87 26.83 -13.69
N PRO A 125 11.87 27.11 -14.56
CA PRO A 125 13.12 26.36 -14.61
C PRO A 125 13.87 26.29 -13.27
N ILE A 126 13.76 27.32 -12.42
CA ILE A 126 14.38 27.36 -11.10
C ILE A 126 13.73 26.32 -10.18
N VAL A 127 12.41 26.19 -10.22
CA VAL A 127 11.66 25.19 -9.44
C VAL A 127 11.98 23.78 -9.93
N ALA A 128 12.02 23.58 -11.25
CA ALA A 128 12.38 22.30 -11.85
C ALA A 128 13.83 21.87 -11.47
N ALA A 129 14.78 22.80 -11.56
CA ALA A 129 16.17 22.55 -11.15
C ALA A 129 16.27 22.23 -9.64
N SER A 130 15.50 22.93 -8.81
CA SER A 130 15.43 22.70 -7.37
C SER A 130 14.86 21.30 -7.07
N ALA A 131 13.83 20.86 -7.80
CA ALA A 131 13.27 19.52 -7.67
C ALA A 131 14.30 18.43 -7.98
N VAL A 132 15.02 18.55 -9.08
CA VAL A 132 16.10 17.61 -9.45
C VAL A 132 17.19 17.61 -8.39
N SER A 133 17.61 18.79 -7.92
CA SER A 133 18.61 18.91 -6.85
C SER A 133 18.17 18.24 -5.55
N LEU A 134 16.90 18.38 -5.16
CA LEU A 134 16.32 17.69 -4.00
C LEU A 134 16.37 16.16 -4.16
N ILE A 135 15.99 15.63 -5.31
CA ILE A 135 16.03 14.18 -5.57
C ILE A 135 17.47 13.68 -5.48
N VAL A 136 18.42 14.34 -6.16
CA VAL A 136 19.84 13.96 -6.14
C VAL A 136 20.40 14.03 -4.71
N SER A 137 20.06 15.08 -3.96
CA SER A 137 20.46 15.24 -2.56
C SER A 137 19.92 14.12 -1.70
N GLN A 138 18.63 13.75 -1.85
CA GLN A 138 18.02 12.64 -1.09
C GLN A 138 18.71 11.31 -1.39
N VAL A 139 19.00 11.02 -2.65
CA VAL A 139 19.76 9.80 -3.04
C VAL A 139 21.15 9.80 -2.38
N GLY A 140 21.86 10.96 -2.41
CA GLY A 140 23.14 11.11 -1.76
C GLY A 140 23.12 10.88 -0.25
N VAL A 141 22.09 11.45 0.41
CA VAL A 141 21.88 11.27 1.87
C VAL A 141 21.59 9.80 2.19
N ILE A 142 20.72 9.13 1.41
CA ILE A 142 20.41 7.71 1.61
C ILE A 142 21.66 6.86 1.49
N ASN A 143 22.44 7.05 0.44
CA ASN A 143 23.67 6.29 0.25
C ASN A 143 24.63 6.50 1.43
N ARG A 144 24.90 7.76 1.82
CA ARG A 144 25.86 8.09 2.86
C ARG A 144 25.39 7.72 4.27
N GLU A 145 24.14 8.06 4.62
CA GLU A 145 23.66 7.96 6.00
C GLU A 145 22.96 6.63 6.29
N TYR A 146 22.38 6.00 5.29
CA TYR A 146 21.59 4.79 5.49
C TYR A 146 22.36 3.52 5.07
N PHE A 147 22.97 3.51 3.87
CA PHE A 147 23.69 2.34 3.39
C PHE A 147 25.13 2.27 3.91
N ARG A 148 25.94 3.33 3.74
CA ARG A 148 27.37 3.29 4.18
C ARG A 148 27.53 3.18 5.68
N LYS A 149 26.63 3.78 6.48
CA LYS A 149 26.60 3.64 7.95
C LYS A 149 25.86 2.40 8.43
N ARG A 150 25.47 1.51 7.53
CA ARG A 150 24.76 0.25 7.81
C ARG A 150 23.51 0.39 8.68
N ARG A 151 22.85 1.55 8.67
CA ARG A 151 21.64 1.77 9.45
C ARG A 151 20.49 0.86 9.03
N HIS A 152 20.47 0.39 7.78
CA HIS A 152 19.52 -0.60 7.29
C HIS A 152 19.57 -1.93 8.07
N GLU A 153 20.70 -2.27 8.71
CA GLU A 153 20.82 -3.50 9.51
C GLU A 153 20.15 -3.39 10.88
N THR A 154 20.01 -2.16 11.41
CA THR A 154 19.50 -1.88 12.75
C THR A 154 18.12 -1.22 12.76
N SER A 155 17.61 -0.77 11.61
CA SER A 155 16.33 -0.09 11.50
C SER A 155 15.19 -1.07 11.24
N THR A 156 13.99 -0.72 11.76
CA THR A 156 12.73 -1.32 11.32
C THR A 156 12.10 -0.48 10.20
N PRO A 157 11.25 -1.04 9.34
CA PRO A 157 10.56 -0.27 8.30
C PRO A 157 9.65 0.82 8.90
N ARG A 158 9.12 0.59 10.10
CA ARG A 158 8.26 1.54 10.81
C ARG A 158 9.04 2.77 11.27
N ASP A 159 10.24 2.59 11.82
CA ASP A 159 11.09 3.70 12.27
C ASP A 159 11.49 4.58 11.10
N VAL A 160 11.84 3.96 9.97
CA VAL A 160 12.26 4.67 8.76
C VAL A 160 11.12 5.54 8.21
N ILE A 161 9.88 5.04 8.20
CA ILE A 161 8.72 5.78 7.67
C ILE A 161 8.15 6.73 8.71
N GLY A 162 8.19 6.37 10.00
CA GLY A 162 7.59 7.14 11.08
C GLY A 162 8.13 8.55 11.17
N SER A 163 9.44 8.75 10.99
CA SER A 163 10.06 10.08 10.98
C SER A 163 9.51 10.95 9.83
N ALA A 164 9.47 10.44 8.62
CA ALA A 164 8.98 11.17 7.45
C ALA A 164 7.48 11.49 7.54
N LYS A 165 6.67 10.57 8.07
CA LYS A 165 5.23 10.81 8.29
C LYS A 165 4.97 11.90 9.32
N ASN A 166 5.71 11.91 10.41
CA ASN A 166 5.55 12.93 11.45
C ASN A 166 5.91 14.32 10.91
N GLU A 167 7.01 14.44 10.17
CA GLU A 167 7.42 15.69 9.54
C GLU A 167 6.36 16.17 8.54
N ALA A 168 5.85 15.28 7.70
CA ALA A 168 4.81 15.59 6.74
C ALA A 168 3.49 15.99 7.41
N GLY A 169 3.06 15.30 8.47
CA GLY A 169 1.84 15.59 9.22
C GLY A 169 1.88 16.97 9.89
N VAL A 170 3.03 17.31 10.49
CA VAL A 170 3.22 18.62 11.11
C VAL A 170 3.22 19.73 10.03
N ALA A 171 3.87 19.50 8.89
CA ALA A 171 3.88 20.46 7.79
C ALA A 171 2.47 20.76 7.24
N VAL A 172 1.62 19.74 7.18
CA VAL A 172 0.21 19.91 6.80
C VAL A 172 -0.55 20.81 7.77
N VAL A 173 -0.43 20.56 9.07
CA VAL A 173 -1.09 21.36 10.11
C VAL A 173 -0.65 22.82 9.99
N VAL A 174 0.63 23.04 9.73
CA VAL A 174 1.18 24.38 9.58
C VAL A 174 0.70 25.08 8.32
N LEU A 175 0.60 24.37 7.20
CA LEU A 175 0.01 24.94 5.97
C LEU A 175 -1.45 25.36 6.19
N TRP A 176 -2.20 24.62 6.99
CA TRP A 176 -3.55 25.00 7.37
C TRP A 176 -3.60 26.30 8.17
N PHE A 177 -2.75 26.45 9.18
CA PHE A 177 -2.64 27.70 9.95
C PHE A 177 -2.05 28.83 9.14
N ALA A 178 -1.17 28.52 8.21
CA ALA A 178 -0.55 29.47 7.31
C ALA A 178 -1.53 30.03 6.27
N ALA A 179 -2.48 29.20 5.80
CA ALA A 179 -3.56 29.66 4.94
C ALA A 179 -4.45 30.72 5.61
N ALA A 180 -4.56 30.71 6.94
CA ALA A 180 -5.29 31.72 7.72
C ALA A 180 -4.47 33.02 7.91
N GLY A 181 -3.13 32.98 7.90
CA GLY A 181 -2.23 34.13 8.14
C GLY A 181 -1.64 34.78 6.89
N GLY A 182 -2.04 34.32 5.71
CA GLY A 182 -1.48 34.78 4.43
C GLY A 182 -0.04 34.32 4.16
N PRO A 183 0.63 34.78 3.08
CA PRO A 183 1.94 34.29 2.65
C PRO A 183 3.05 34.43 3.70
N THR A 184 3.02 35.53 4.48
CA THR A 184 4.02 35.77 5.53
C THR A 184 3.83 34.87 6.72
N GLY A 185 2.57 34.62 7.15
CA GLY A 185 2.23 33.68 8.20
C GLY A 185 2.61 32.25 7.80
N ALA A 186 2.38 31.88 6.54
CA ALA A 186 2.81 30.63 5.95
C ALA A 186 4.32 30.43 6.07
N LEU A 187 5.11 31.42 5.69
CA LEU A 187 6.57 31.35 5.72
C LEU A 187 7.08 31.16 7.16
N VAL A 188 6.59 31.97 8.11
CA VAL A 188 7.02 31.92 9.52
C VAL A 188 6.66 30.58 10.14
N ALA A 189 5.44 30.12 9.93
CA ALA A 189 4.97 28.84 10.44
C ALA A 189 5.80 27.69 9.86
N PHE A 190 6.12 27.73 8.59
CA PHE A 190 6.88 26.73 7.89
C PHE A 190 8.33 26.63 8.40
N VAL A 191 9.01 27.78 8.59
CA VAL A 191 10.37 27.83 9.16
C VAL A 191 10.37 27.28 10.57
N ALA A 192 9.39 27.67 11.41
CA ALA A 192 9.26 27.19 12.77
C ALA A 192 9.11 25.65 12.85
N VAL A 193 8.28 25.08 11.97
CA VAL A 193 8.10 23.62 11.92
C VAL A 193 9.34 22.90 11.46
N LYS A 194 10.00 23.40 10.43
CA LYS A 194 11.25 22.78 9.97
C LYS A 194 12.31 22.77 11.07
N LEU A 195 12.51 23.88 11.77
CA LEU A 195 13.41 23.96 12.89
C LEU A 195 13.02 22.99 14.01
N PHE A 196 11.73 22.89 14.31
CA PHE A 196 11.22 21.94 15.29
C PHE A 196 11.43 20.48 14.87
N ALA A 197 11.14 20.13 13.61
CA ALA A 197 11.33 18.80 13.05
C ALA A 197 12.82 18.39 13.06
N GLU A 198 13.70 19.29 12.63
CA GLU A 198 15.15 19.06 12.65
C GLU A 198 15.68 18.91 14.09
N TRP A 199 15.21 19.74 15.01
CA TRP A 199 15.56 19.63 16.43
C TRP A 199 15.08 18.33 17.06
N ARG A 200 13.83 17.92 16.76
CA ARG A 200 13.29 16.65 17.22
C ARG A 200 14.03 15.46 16.60
N GLY A 201 14.36 15.52 15.33
CA GLY A 201 15.16 14.51 14.64
C GLY A 201 16.58 14.41 15.18
N TYR A 202 17.17 15.53 15.62
CA TYR A 202 18.45 15.55 16.31
C TYR A 202 18.36 14.87 17.68
N ARG A 203 17.34 15.21 18.49
CA ARG A 203 17.10 14.57 19.81
C ARG A 203 16.78 13.08 19.68
N GLY A 204 15.95 12.68 18.73
CA GLY A 204 15.62 11.27 18.49
C GLY A 204 16.84 10.44 18.09
N ARG A 205 17.80 11.04 17.38
CA ARG A 205 19.08 10.37 17.06
C ARG A 205 19.99 10.16 18.27
N LEU A 206 19.88 11.00 19.28
CA LEU A 206 20.61 10.85 20.55
C LEU A 206 19.97 9.83 21.50
N ALA A 207 18.66 9.60 21.36
CA ALA A 207 17.90 8.65 22.17
C ALA A 207 17.75 7.27 21.53
N PHE A 208 18.32 7.04 20.33
CA PHE A 208 18.24 5.76 19.64
C PHE A 208 19.18 4.75 20.32
N ASP A 209 18.59 3.79 21.03
CA ASP A 209 19.30 2.62 21.53
C ASP A 209 19.24 1.51 20.46
N PRO A 210 20.38 1.13 19.86
CA PRO A 210 20.41 0.08 18.85
C PRO A 210 20.11 -1.31 19.43
N ASP A 211 20.13 -1.48 20.74
CA ASP A 211 19.97 -2.77 21.41
C ASP A 211 18.51 -3.12 21.76
N GLU A 212 17.58 -2.15 21.72
CA GLU A 212 16.13 -2.38 21.94
C GLU A 212 15.40 -3.00 20.72
N GLY A 213 16.07 -3.59 19.77
CA GLY A 213 15.45 -4.12 18.58
C GLY A 213 14.96 -5.55 18.73
N VAL A 214 13.71 -5.77 18.33
CA VAL A 214 13.16 -7.11 18.04
C VAL A 214 14.12 -7.87 17.15
N GLY A 215 14.51 -9.08 17.57
CA GLY A 215 15.43 -9.94 16.85
C GLY A 215 14.95 -10.29 15.42
N THR A 216 15.75 -11.01 14.68
CA THR A 216 15.32 -11.58 13.38
C THR A 216 14.15 -12.54 13.61
N LEU A 217 13.22 -12.62 12.64
CA LEU A 217 12.16 -13.64 12.70
C LEU A 217 12.80 -15.02 12.89
N PRO A 218 12.34 -15.80 13.87
CA PRO A 218 12.88 -17.14 14.09
C PRO A 218 12.65 -18.00 12.83
N PRO A 219 13.56 -18.91 12.49
CA PRO A 219 13.34 -19.86 11.41
C PRO A 219 12.11 -20.72 11.74
N VAL A 220 11.35 -21.06 10.71
CA VAL A 220 10.25 -22.03 10.87
C VAL A 220 10.85 -23.42 10.97
N ALA A 221 10.48 -24.15 12.02
CA ALA A 221 10.81 -25.57 12.11
C ALA A 221 9.97 -26.31 11.06
N ALA A 222 10.63 -26.91 10.08
CA ALA A 222 10.00 -27.74 9.06
C ALA A 222 10.86 -29.00 8.86
N PRO A 223 10.28 -30.14 8.48
CA PRO A 223 11.04 -31.33 8.18
C PRO A 223 12.06 -31.07 7.04
N ASP A 224 13.31 -31.46 7.26
CA ASP A 224 14.39 -31.34 6.28
C ASP A 224 14.41 -32.56 5.36
N VAL A 225 13.29 -32.85 4.73
CA VAL A 225 13.08 -33.92 3.77
C VAL A 225 12.54 -33.36 2.46
N PRO A 226 12.83 -34.02 1.33
CA PRO A 226 12.27 -33.59 0.05
C PRO A 226 10.73 -33.70 0.09
N PRO A 227 10.02 -32.80 -0.63
CA PRO A 227 8.56 -32.83 -0.65
C PRO A 227 8.04 -34.08 -1.34
N THR A 228 7.08 -34.76 -0.72
CA THR A 228 6.37 -35.93 -1.29
C THR A 228 5.26 -35.48 -2.26
N ALA A 229 4.70 -34.30 -2.03
CA ALA A 229 3.75 -33.65 -2.92
C ALA A 229 3.96 -32.14 -2.92
N GLU A 230 3.67 -31.53 -4.07
CA GLU A 230 3.76 -30.07 -4.24
C GLU A 230 2.57 -29.60 -5.06
N VAL A 231 1.93 -28.52 -4.59
CA VAL A 231 0.84 -27.82 -5.29
C VAL A 231 1.13 -26.31 -5.29
N ARG A 232 0.91 -25.67 -6.42
CA ARG A 232 1.19 -24.25 -6.61
C ARG A 232 -0.08 -23.46 -6.91
N PRO A 233 -0.17 -22.20 -6.48
CA PRO A 233 -1.22 -21.28 -6.92
C PRO A 233 -1.28 -21.15 -8.44
N ASP A 234 -2.48 -21.08 -9.00
CA ASP A 234 -2.65 -20.82 -10.44
C ASP A 234 -2.22 -19.39 -10.76
N ARG A 235 -1.22 -19.25 -11.63
CA ARG A 235 -0.65 -17.95 -11.99
C ARG A 235 -1.66 -17.00 -12.64
N ARG A 236 -2.68 -17.52 -13.34
CA ARG A 236 -3.70 -16.69 -13.99
C ARG A 236 -4.66 -16.15 -12.94
N ALA A 237 -5.10 -16.98 -12.01
CA ALA A 237 -5.94 -16.57 -10.91
C ALA A 237 -5.24 -15.55 -10.02
N VAL A 238 -3.97 -15.79 -9.63
CA VAL A 238 -3.18 -14.83 -8.84
C VAL A 238 -3.03 -13.50 -9.56
N ARG A 239 -2.70 -13.48 -10.86
CA ARG A 239 -2.58 -12.22 -11.64
C ARG A 239 -3.92 -11.50 -11.73
N GLY A 240 -5.00 -12.20 -12.00
CA GLY A 240 -6.35 -11.65 -12.05
C GLY A 240 -6.75 -11.03 -10.70
N ALA A 241 -6.52 -11.76 -9.60
CA ALA A 241 -6.79 -11.28 -8.24
C ALA A 241 -5.91 -10.08 -7.87
N ALA A 242 -4.64 -10.08 -8.28
CA ALA A 242 -3.73 -8.95 -8.09
C ALA A 242 -4.24 -7.69 -8.82
N LEU A 243 -4.61 -7.81 -10.08
CA LEU A 243 -5.17 -6.70 -10.86
C LEU A 243 -6.51 -6.21 -10.28
N TRP A 244 -7.38 -7.13 -9.89
CA TRP A 244 -8.65 -6.79 -9.24
C TRP A 244 -8.45 -6.03 -7.93
N ARG A 245 -7.56 -6.49 -7.07
CA ARG A 245 -7.22 -5.79 -5.81
C ARG A 245 -6.57 -4.43 -6.07
N GLY A 246 -5.71 -4.34 -7.07
CA GLY A 246 -5.14 -3.08 -7.54
C GLY A 246 -6.23 -2.10 -7.99
N ALA A 247 -7.12 -2.52 -8.87
CA ALA A 247 -8.24 -1.71 -9.37
C ALA A 247 -9.17 -1.24 -8.22
N LYS A 248 -9.51 -2.16 -7.30
CA LYS A 248 -10.32 -1.83 -6.13
C LYS A 248 -9.65 -0.78 -5.23
N SER A 249 -8.35 -0.91 -4.98
CA SER A 249 -7.58 0.07 -4.19
C SER A 249 -7.53 1.43 -4.87
N THR A 250 -7.38 1.46 -6.19
CA THR A 250 -7.43 2.67 -7.01
C THR A 250 -8.74 3.42 -6.84
N VAL A 251 -9.86 2.72 -6.98
CA VAL A 251 -11.20 3.32 -6.85
C VAL A 251 -11.43 3.81 -5.42
N GLY A 252 -10.99 3.07 -4.41
CA GLY A 252 -11.09 3.47 -3.00
C GLY A 252 -10.35 4.77 -2.66
N SER A 253 -9.30 5.10 -3.39
CA SER A 253 -8.51 6.33 -3.22
C SER A 253 -9.04 7.54 -4.01
N GLY A 254 -10.18 7.41 -4.69
CA GLY A 254 -10.79 8.44 -5.54
C GLY A 254 -10.87 9.84 -4.93
N PRO A 255 -11.31 10.02 -3.67
CA PRO A 255 -11.37 11.33 -3.04
C PRO A 255 -10.02 12.06 -2.99
N VAL A 256 -8.91 11.32 -2.79
CA VAL A 256 -7.57 11.89 -2.76
C VAL A 256 -7.16 12.41 -4.14
N TYR A 257 -7.45 11.65 -5.19
CA TYR A 257 -7.17 12.08 -6.56
C TYR A 257 -7.99 13.30 -6.95
N LEU A 258 -9.23 13.36 -6.49
CA LEU A 258 -10.09 14.52 -6.73
C LEU A 258 -9.56 15.78 -6.04
N LEU A 259 -9.11 15.69 -4.80
CA LEU A 259 -8.49 16.82 -4.09
C LEU A 259 -7.25 17.33 -4.84
N ALA A 260 -6.39 16.42 -5.30
CA ALA A 260 -5.22 16.77 -6.09
C ALA A 260 -5.62 17.46 -7.41
N TRP A 261 -6.63 16.93 -8.09
CA TRP A 261 -7.14 17.49 -9.33
C TRP A 261 -7.73 18.88 -9.16
N VAL A 262 -8.57 19.10 -8.15
CA VAL A 262 -9.13 20.43 -7.83
C VAL A 262 -8.01 21.44 -7.56
N GLY A 263 -6.96 21.04 -6.84
CA GLY A 263 -5.81 21.89 -6.57
C GLY A 263 -5.02 22.26 -7.83
N LEU A 264 -4.86 21.33 -8.77
CA LEU A 264 -4.14 21.57 -10.03
C LEU A 264 -4.97 22.33 -11.07
N THR A 265 -6.30 22.25 -11.03
CA THR A 265 -7.19 22.87 -12.03
C THR A 265 -7.72 24.23 -11.62
N GLY A 266 -7.33 24.77 -10.47
CA GLY A 266 -7.66 26.13 -10.04
C GLY A 266 -7.20 27.25 -11.00
N GLY A 267 -6.34 26.91 -12.00
CA GLY A 267 -5.97 27.72 -13.16
C GLY A 267 -6.28 26.98 -14.47
N SER A 268 -6.81 27.67 -15.47
CA SER A 268 -7.42 27.08 -16.67
C SER A 268 -6.48 26.32 -17.63
N ALA A 269 -5.16 26.45 -17.51
CA ALA A 269 -4.20 25.98 -18.53
C ALA A 269 -3.72 24.53 -18.36
N GLY A 270 -4.02 23.86 -17.25
CA GLY A 270 -3.45 22.55 -16.92
C GLY A 270 -4.46 21.40 -16.79
N VAL A 271 -5.75 21.61 -17.12
CA VAL A 271 -6.83 20.65 -16.84
C VAL A 271 -6.57 19.26 -17.41
N VAL A 272 -6.10 19.18 -18.65
CA VAL A 272 -5.82 17.89 -19.29
C VAL A 272 -4.66 17.17 -18.61
N ALA A 273 -3.55 17.87 -18.39
CA ALA A 273 -2.39 17.28 -17.71
C ALA A 273 -2.73 16.86 -16.28
N ALA A 274 -3.46 17.69 -15.53
CA ALA A 274 -3.95 17.36 -14.19
C ALA A 274 -4.85 16.13 -14.20
N THR A 275 -5.73 16.00 -15.19
CA THR A 275 -6.61 14.83 -15.33
C THR A 275 -5.82 13.57 -15.60
N VAL A 276 -4.86 13.60 -16.54
CA VAL A 276 -3.99 12.45 -16.83
C VAL A 276 -3.18 12.03 -15.60
N VAL A 277 -2.62 12.97 -14.86
CA VAL A 277 -1.85 12.67 -13.65
C VAL A 277 -2.75 12.11 -12.56
N CYS A 278 -3.83 12.81 -12.20
CA CYS A 278 -4.65 12.46 -11.04
C CYS A 278 -5.56 11.26 -11.27
N PHE A 279 -6.08 11.07 -12.47
CA PHE A 279 -6.98 9.95 -12.79
C PHE A 279 -6.38 8.87 -13.68
N GLY A 280 -5.14 9.03 -14.13
CA GLY A 280 -4.39 8.05 -14.89
C GLY A 280 -3.17 7.53 -14.12
N LEU A 281 -2.12 8.34 -14.00
CA LEU A 281 -0.82 7.90 -13.50
C LEU A 281 -0.82 7.54 -12.01
N LEU A 282 -1.40 8.37 -11.15
CA LEU A 282 -1.45 8.10 -9.71
C LEU A 282 -2.26 6.84 -9.37
N PRO A 283 -3.49 6.68 -9.91
CA PRO A 283 -4.24 5.45 -9.75
C PRO A 283 -3.52 4.22 -10.27
N ALA A 284 -2.93 4.29 -11.46
CA ALA A 284 -2.17 3.19 -12.04
C ALA A 284 -0.96 2.82 -11.16
N GLY A 285 -0.27 3.82 -10.60
CA GLY A 285 0.86 3.60 -9.68
C GLY A 285 0.44 2.88 -8.40
N ILE A 286 -0.57 3.39 -7.70
CA ILE A 286 -1.07 2.79 -6.44
C ILE A 286 -1.68 1.42 -6.71
N GLY A 287 -2.51 1.29 -7.74
CA GLY A 287 -3.10 0.02 -8.14
C GLY A 287 -2.04 -1.01 -8.54
N GLY A 288 -1.02 -0.58 -9.29
CA GLY A 288 0.12 -1.42 -9.67
C GLY A 288 0.91 -1.91 -8.45
N LEU A 289 1.24 -1.02 -7.52
CA LEU A 289 1.91 -1.40 -6.26
C LEU A 289 1.08 -2.39 -5.44
N LYS A 290 -0.26 -2.19 -5.37
CA LYS A 290 -1.15 -3.12 -4.67
C LYS A 290 -1.25 -4.47 -5.38
N ALA A 291 -1.23 -4.48 -6.70
CA ALA A 291 -1.17 -5.72 -7.48
C ALA A 291 0.15 -6.46 -7.26
N VAL A 292 1.28 -5.75 -7.20
CA VAL A 292 2.60 -6.34 -6.88
C VAL A 292 2.60 -6.91 -5.46
N GLU A 293 2.06 -6.20 -4.47
CA GLU A 293 1.94 -6.71 -3.09
C GLU A 293 1.22 -8.06 -3.09
N TYR A 294 0.06 -8.14 -3.74
CA TYR A 294 -0.72 -9.37 -3.81
C TYR A 294 0.02 -10.50 -4.53
N ALA A 295 0.66 -10.19 -5.65
CA ALA A 295 1.45 -11.15 -6.40
C ALA A 295 2.66 -11.68 -5.59
N LEU A 296 3.31 -10.83 -4.82
CA LEU A 296 4.35 -11.24 -3.88
C LEU A 296 3.79 -12.09 -2.74
N THR A 297 2.58 -11.85 -2.27
CA THR A 297 1.97 -12.59 -1.17
C THR A 297 1.60 -14.03 -1.57
N HIS A 298 1.12 -14.25 -2.78
CA HIS A 298 0.57 -15.56 -3.16
C HIS A 298 1.28 -16.21 -4.36
N GLY A 299 1.86 -15.39 -5.25
CA GLY A 299 2.34 -15.88 -6.55
C GLY A 299 3.68 -16.61 -6.52
N THR A 300 4.44 -16.48 -5.44
CA THR A 300 5.77 -17.09 -5.27
C THR A 300 5.76 -18.30 -4.33
N LEU A 301 4.59 -18.65 -3.79
CA LEU A 301 4.44 -19.77 -2.86
C LEU A 301 4.32 -21.10 -3.60
N ALA A 302 4.92 -22.13 -2.99
CA ALA A 302 4.69 -23.53 -3.28
C ALA A 302 4.24 -24.21 -1.98
N TYR A 303 3.10 -24.86 -2.00
CA TYR A 303 2.61 -25.64 -0.87
C TYR A 303 3.10 -27.08 -1.00
N GLN A 304 3.79 -27.57 0.02
CA GLN A 304 4.49 -28.83 -0.02
C GLN A 304 4.05 -29.73 1.14
N ARG A 305 3.91 -31.03 0.87
CA ARG A 305 3.86 -32.05 1.91
C ARG A 305 5.28 -32.51 2.17
N ARG A 306 5.75 -32.35 3.39
CA ARG A 306 7.04 -32.85 3.86
C ARG A 306 6.81 -33.72 5.10
N ASP A 307 6.97 -35.01 4.92
CA ASP A 307 6.63 -36.00 5.98
C ASP A 307 5.18 -35.81 6.48
N ASP A 308 4.98 -35.53 7.73
CA ASP A 308 3.68 -35.31 8.38
C ASP A 308 3.25 -33.81 8.40
N ALA A 309 3.98 -32.92 7.74
CA ALA A 309 3.72 -31.49 7.77
C ALA A 309 3.32 -30.90 6.41
N VAL A 310 2.39 -29.96 6.42
CA VAL A 310 2.12 -29.04 5.32
C VAL A 310 2.99 -27.80 5.49
N VAL A 311 3.73 -27.46 4.43
CA VAL A 311 4.75 -26.42 4.42
C VAL A 311 4.47 -25.44 3.30
N ALA A 312 4.45 -24.15 3.58
CA ALA A 312 4.50 -23.11 2.55
C ALA A 312 5.96 -22.69 2.32
N TYR A 313 6.45 -22.98 1.14
CA TYR A 313 7.79 -22.62 0.69
C TYR A 313 7.71 -21.46 -0.28
N ASP A 314 8.58 -20.48 -0.12
CA ASP A 314 8.66 -19.32 -1.03
C ASP A 314 9.82 -19.47 -1.99
N ASP A 315 9.52 -19.68 -3.26
CA ASP A 315 10.52 -19.80 -4.33
C ASP A 315 11.35 -18.51 -4.52
N LEU A 316 10.78 -17.34 -4.20
CA LEU A 316 11.47 -16.06 -4.37
C LEU A 316 12.59 -15.86 -3.34
N THR A 317 12.32 -16.24 -2.10
CA THR A 317 13.27 -16.05 -0.99
C THR A 317 14.03 -17.33 -0.64
N GLY A 318 13.63 -18.48 -1.18
CA GLY A 318 14.22 -19.79 -0.89
C GLY A 318 13.98 -20.25 0.55
N THR A 319 12.89 -19.80 1.20
CA THR A 319 12.67 -20.05 2.63
C THR A 319 11.29 -20.58 2.92
N VAL A 320 11.19 -21.38 4.00
CA VAL A 320 9.90 -21.81 4.56
C VAL A 320 9.23 -20.62 5.24
N GLN A 321 7.99 -20.37 4.88
CA GLN A 321 7.17 -19.30 5.44
C GLN A 321 6.40 -19.73 6.68
N TRP A 322 5.76 -20.88 6.58
CA TRP A 322 5.10 -21.55 7.69
C TRP A 322 5.10 -23.08 7.47
N ALA A 323 4.99 -23.81 8.54
CA ALA A 323 4.81 -25.26 8.55
C ALA A 323 3.83 -25.62 9.66
N THR A 324 2.95 -26.55 9.40
CA THR A 324 2.00 -27.07 10.37
C THR A 324 1.89 -28.58 10.21
N PRO A 325 1.91 -29.37 11.31
CA PRO A 325 1.61 -30.80 11.24
C PRO A 325 0.21 -31.02 10.68
N VAL A 326 0.01 -32.11 9.94
CA VAL A 326 -1.30 -32.42 9.36
C VAL A 326 -2.32 -32.75 10.46
N ASP A 327 -1.91 -33.51 11.46
CA ASP A 327 -2.71 -33.79 12.65
C ASP A 327 -2.95 -32.58 13.55
N GLY A 328 -2.17 -31.52 13.35
CA GLY A 328 -2.32 -30.22 13.97
C GLY A 328 -3.31 -29.28 13.25
N LEU A 329 -3.93 -29.69 12.15
CA LEU A 329 -4.98 -28.94 11.48
C LEU A 329 -6.33 -29.26 12.13
N ARG A 330 -6.93 -28.24 12.77
CA ARG A 330 -8.25 -28.38 13.38
C ARG A 330 -9.37 -28.34 12.35
N ASP A 331 -9.22 -27.46 11.37
CA ASP A 331 -10.24 -27.22 10.35
C ASP A 331 -9.61 -26.69 9.05
N ALA A 332 -10.27 -26.97 7.94
CA ALA A 332 -9.93 -26.47 6.63
C ALA A 332 -11.20 -26.04 5.88
N GLU A 333 -11.48 -24.76 5.88
CA GLU A 333 -12.66 -24.20 5.24
C GLU A 333 -12.38 -23.77 3.80
N LEU A 334 -13.33 -24.05 2.92
CA LEU A 334 -13.34 -23.45 1.60
C LEU A 334 -13.72 -21.97 1.73
N GLY A 335 -12.85 -21.06 1.32
CA GLY A 335 -13.17 -19.63 1.28
C GLY A 335 -14.43 -19.36 0.45
N GLU A 336 -15.15 -18.30 0.77
CA GLU A 336 -16.44 -17.92 0.13
C GLU A 336 -16.39 -17.85 -1.41
N GLY A 337 -15.21 -17.95 -1.99
CA GLY A 337 -14.97 -17.87 -3.44
C GLY A 337 -15.07 -16.44 -3.96
N GLU A 338 -13.91 -15.77 -4.04
CA GLU A 338 -13.86 -14.50 -4.77
C GLU A 338 -14.39 -14.69 -6.21
N PRO A 339 -14.94 -13.65 -6.84
CA PRO A 339 -15.43 -13.75 -8.24
C PRO A 339 -14.41 -14.37 -9.20
N LEU A 340 -13.14 -14.11 -8.96
CA LEU A 340 -12.04 -14.62 -9.78
C LEU A 340 -11.74 -16.10 -9.52
N ASP A 341 -11.86 -16.58 -8.28
CA ASP A 341 -11.72 -18.01 -7.99
C ASP A 341 -12.77 -18.83 -8.73
N ARG A 342 -14.01 -18.32 -8.77
CA ARG A 342 -15.08 -18.94 -9.55
C ARG A 342 -14.84 -18.85 -11.07
N ALA A 343 -14.35 -17.73 -11.57
CA ALA A 343 -14.07 -17.54 -12.99
C ALA A 343 -12.86 -18.34 -13.49
N CYS A 344 -11.87 -18.59 -12.64
CA CYS A 344 -10.66 -19.35 -12.97
C CYS A 344 -10.76 -20.82 -12.58
N ASP A 345 -11.86 -21.24 -11.94
CA ASP A 345 -12.05 -22.57 -11.35
C ASP A 345 -10.92 -22.95 -10.37
N THR A 346 -10.58 -21.98 -9.51
CA THR A 346 -9.61 -22.16 -8.44
C THR A 346 -10.29 -22.18 -7.08
N ARG A 347 -9.62 -22.72 -6.07
CA ARG A 347 -10.09 -22.74 -4.68
C ARG A 347 -9.05 -22.14 -3.76
N THR A 348 -9.53 -21.42 -2.77
CA THR A 348 -8.71 -20.90 -1.67
C THR A 348 -9.21 -21.55 -0.39
N PHE A 349 -8.35 -22.24 0.34
CA PHE A 349 -8.66 -22.84 1.62
C PHE A 349 -8.06 -22.03 2.75
N SER A 350 -8.85 -21.84 3.79
CA SER A 350 -8.44 -21.29 5.07
C SER A 350 -8.17 -22.45 6.01
N LEU A 351 -6.97 -22.51 6.56
CA LEU A 351 -6.56 -23.56 7.48
C LEU A 351 -6.47 -23.00 8.88
N THR A 352 -7.14 -23.63 9.83
CA THR A 352 -7.09 -23.28 11.25
C THR A 352 -6.21 -24.28 12.01
N PRO A 353 -4.98 -23.90 12.39
CA PRO A 353 -4.12 -24.75 13.20
C PRO A 353 -4.68 -24.91 14.63
N SER A 354 -4.42 -26.06 15.24
CA SER A 354 -4.81 -26.34 16.63
C SER A 354 -4.15 -25.39 17.64
N SER A 355 -3.01 -24.78 17.29
CA SER A 355 -2.35 -23.74 18.09
C SER A 355 -3.18 -22.46 18.21
N GLY A 356 -4.13 -22.24 17.30
CA GLY A 356 -5.04 -21.09 17.32
C GLY A 356 -4.40 -19.72 17.09
N GLU A 357 -3.09 -19.68 16.78
CA GLU A 357 -2.36 -18.41 16.71
C GLU A 357 -2.74 -17.55 15.50
N TYR A 358 -3.03 -18.17 14.35
CA TYR A 358 -3.44 -17.45 13.13
C TYR A 358 -3.94 -18.41 12.05
N GLU A 359 -4.78 -17.89 11.19
CA GLU A 359 -5.33 -18.59 10.04
C GLU A 359 -4.28 -18.65 8.91
N LEU A 360 -4.06 -19.83 8.35
CA LEU A 360 -3.19 -20.06 7.21
C LEU A 360 -4.02 -20.17 5.94
N SER A 361 -3.49 -19.79 4.79
CA SER A 361 -4.24 -19.90 3.54
C SER A 361 -3.48 -20.65 2.46
N LEU A 362 -4.21 -21.52 1.73
CA LEU A 362 -3.79 -22.14 0.49
C LEU A 362 -4.55 -21.47 -0.65
N ALA A 363 -3.94 -20.45 -1.26
CA ALA A 363 -4.66 -19.56 -2.17
C ALA A 363 -4.63 -20.04 -3.63
N HIS A 364 -5.75 -19.84 -4.33
CA HIS A 364 -5.89 -19.97 -5.78
C HIS A 364 -5.44 -21.31 -6.38
N LEU A 365 -5.78 -22.42 -5.72
CA LEU A 365 -5.40 -23.75 -6.19
C LEU A 365 -6.34 -24.22 -7.31
N ARG A 366 -5.79 -24.52 -8.48
CA ARG A 366 -6.54 -25.17 -9.56
C ARG A 366 -6.62 -26.69 -9.34
N GLU A 367 -5.51 -27.28 -8.89
CA GLU A 367 -5.45 -28.71 -8.55
C GLU A 367 -5.91 -28.95 -7.09
N TYR A 368 -7.04 -28.34 -6.70
CA TYR A 368 -7.51 -28.37 -5.32
C TYR A 368 -7.84 -29.80 -4.83
N GLY A 369 -8.38 -30.67 -5.70
CA GLY A 369 -8.61 -32.06 -5.35
C GLY A 369 -7.33 -32.81 -4.94
N ARG A 370 -6.24 -32.60 -5.73
CA ARG A 370 -4.92 -33.12 -5.39
C ARG A 370 -4.36 -32.53 -4.09
N ALA A 371 -4.61 -31.22 -3.84
CA ALA A 371 -4.18 -30.59 -2.60
C ALA A 371 -4.89 -31.17 -1.38
N VAL A 372 -6.21 -31.39 -1.47
CA VAL A 372 -7.01 -32.00 -0.40
C VAL A 372 -6.50 -33.42 -0.08
N GLU A 373 -6.27 -34.23 -1.11
CA GLU A 373 -5.77 -35.58 -0.95
C GLU A 373 -4.31 -35.62 -0.44
N ALA A 374 -3.42 -34.83 -1.06
CA ALA A 374 -2.00 -34.87 -0.73
C ALA A 374 -1.69 -34.28 0.66
N PHE A 375 -2.46 -33.29 1.12
CA PHE A 375 -2.27 -32.63 2.41
C PHE A 375 -3.21 -33.15 3.49
N ASP A 376 -4.05 -34.15 3.17
CA ASP A 376 -5.04 -34.73 4.08
C ASP A 376 -5.88 -33.67 4.78
N LEU A 377 -6.43 -32.73 3.97
CA LEU A 377 -7.16 -31.59 4.52
C LEU A 377 -8.55 -32.01 5.01
N PRO A 378 -8.96 -31.64 6.23
CA PRO A 378 -10.29 -31.95 6.78
C PRO A 378 -11.37 -31.04 6.16
N VAL A 379 -11.62 -31.16 4.86
CA VAL A 379 -12.57 -30.32 4.10
C VAL A 379 -13.86 -31.07 3.85
N GLU A 380 -15.00 -30.57 4.29
CA GLU A 380 -16.31 -31.15 4.05
C GLU A 380 -16.74 -31.08 2.59
N THR A 381 -16.44 -29.98 1.91
CA THR A 381 -16.81 -29.77 0.51
C THR A 381 -15.79 -28.90 -0.24
N THR A 382 -15.55 -29.23 -1.50
CA THR A 382 -14.73 -28.44 -2.42
C THR A 382 -15.57 -27.68 -3.45
N ALA A 383 -16.90 -27.82 -3.40
CA ALA A 383 -17.82 -27.17 -4.32
C ALA A 383 -18.27 -25.81 -3.79
N PHE A 384 -18.19 -24.78 -4.63
CA PHE A 384 -18.80 -23.51 -4.29
C PHE A 384 -20.33 -23.63 -4.25
N GLY A 385 -20.94 -23.04 -3.24
CA GLY A 385 -22.38 -22.88 -3.19
C GLY A 385 -22.93 -22.11 -4.43
N PRO A 386 -24.19 -22.34 -4.82
CA PRO A 386 -24.79 -21.67 -5.96
C PRO A 386 -24.92 -20.16 -5.71
N LEU A 387 -24.58 -19.34 -6.71
CA LEU A 387 -24.79 -17.89 -6.65
C LEU A 387 -26.26 -17.53 -6.98
N ASP A 388 -26.82 -16.57 -6.27
CA ASP A 388 -28.07 -15.95 -6.68
C ASP A 388 -27.85 -15.09 -7.93
N ARG A 389 -28.19 -15.65 -9.08
CA ARG A 389 -28.01 -15.00 -10.41
C ARG A 389 -28.78 -13.69 -10.53
N ARG A 390 -29.87 -13.50 -9.77
CA ARG A 390 -30.66 -12.26 -9.77
C ARG A 390 -29.88 -11.15 -9.12
N VAL A 391 -29.30 -11.40 -7.95
CA VAL A 391 -28.46 -10.40 -7.25
C VAL A 391 -27.23 -10.04 -8.08
N VAL A 392 -26.55 -11.02 -8.68
CA VAL A 392 -25.42 -10.78 -9.57
C VAL A 392 -25.83 -9.95 -10.78
N GLY A 393 -26.97 -10.28 -11.42
CA GLY A 393 -27.51 -9.54 -12.57
C GLY A 393 -27.84 -8.08 -12.23
N VAL A 394 -28.50 -7.85 -11.11
CA VAL A 394 -28.80 -6.47 -10.63
C VAL A 394 -27.53 -5.70 -10.33
N ALA A 395 -26.55 -6.30 -9.63
CA ALA A 395 -25.29 -5.65 -9.32
C ALA A 395 -24.50 -5.28 -10.60
N ALA A 396 -24.47 -6.18 -11.59
CA ALA A 396 -23.83 -5.92 -12.87
C ALA A 396 -24.53 -4.79 -13.65
N ALA A 397 -25.86 -4.77 -13.66
CA ALA A 397 -26.63 -3.70 -14.31
C ALA A 397 -26.40 -2.35 -13.66
N VAL A 398 -26.44 -2.27 -12.32
CA VAL A 398 -26.15 -1.03 -11.56
C VAL A 398 -24.71 -0.56 -11.83
N GLY A 399 -23.74 -1.47 -11.84
CA GLY A 399 -22.36 -1.13 -12.15
C GLY A 399 -22.19 -0.59 -13.57
N ALA A 400 -22.82 -1.24 -14.57
CA ALA A 400 -22.79 -0.79 -15.97
C ALA A 400 -23.45 0.59 -16.15
N CYS A 401 -24.60 0.81 -15.50
CA CYS A 401 -25.28 2.13 -15.50
C CYS A 401 -24.37 3.20 -14.86
N GLY A 402 -23.73 2.90 -13.73
CA GLY A 402 -22.81 3.84 -13.08
C GLY A 402 -21.63 4.23 -14.00
N ILE A 403 -21.01 3.25 -14.64
CA ILE A 403 -19.94 3.49 -15.62
C ILE A 403 -20.44 4.34 -16.79
N ALA A 404 -21.62 4.02 -17.36
CA ALA A 404 -22.19 4.76 -18.46
C ALA A 404 -22.49 6.23 -18.09
N VAL A 405 -23.02 6.48 -16.88
CA VAL A 405 -23.27 7.83 -16.36
C VAL A 405 -21.96 8.60 -16.23
N VAL A 406 -20.92 8.02 -15.63
CA VAL A 406 -19.62 8.68 -15.49
C VAL A 406 -18.97 8.95 -16.84
N ALA A 407 -19.06 8.02 -17.79
CA ALA A 407 -18.55 8.18 -19.15
C ALA A 407 -19.32 9.29 -19.91
N GLY A 408 -20.64 9.35 -19.78
CA GLY A 408 -21.46 10.41 -20.34
C GLY A 408 -21.12 11.78 -19.74
N LEU A 409 -21.00 11.85 -18.40
CA LEU A 409 -20.57 13.07 -17.73
C LEU A 409 -19.15 13.50 -18.15
N ALA A 410 -18.24 12.56 -18.37
CA ALA A 410 -16.88 12.87 -18.83
C ALA A 410 -16.87 13.55 -20.22
N TYR A 411 -17.84 13.20 -21.07
CA TYR A 411 -17.99 13.82 -22.38
C TYR A 411 -18.58 15.23 -22.31
N TYR A 412 -19.65 15.43 -21.51
CA TYR A 412 -20.39 16.71 -21.48
C TYR A 412 -19.94 17.66 -20.37
N ALA A 413 -19.47 17.14 -19.24
CA ALA A 413 -19.12 17.92 -18.05
C ALA A 413 -17.98 17.22 -17.27
N PRO A 414 -16.72 17.30 -17.77
CA PRO A 414 -15.59 16.55 -17.20
C PRO A 414 -15.31 16.84 -15.72
N SER A 415 -15.58 18.05 -15.25
CA SER A 415 -15.46 18.39 -13.82
C SER A 415 -16.47 17.64 -12.94
N VAL A 416 -17.71 17.53 -13.42
CA VAL A 416 -18.79 16.79 -12.73
C VAL A 416 -18.47 15.28 -12.76
N ALA A 417 -17.95 14.77 -13.87
CA ALA A 417 -17.50 13.37 -13.98
C ALA A 417 -16.36 13.06 -12.99
N ALA A 418 -15.40 13.96 -12.84
CA ALA A 418 -14.30 13.80 -11.88
C ALA A 418 -14.83 13.72 -10.44
N VAL A 419 -15.77 14.59 -10.08
CA VAL A 419 -16.45 14.56 -8.77
C VAL A 419 -17.22 13.26 -8.58
N ALA A 420 -18.01 12.87 -9.58
CA ALA A 420 -18.81 11.64 -9.54
C ALA A 420 -17.93 10.38 -9.41
N ALA A 421 -16.83 10.31 -10.15
CA ALA A 421 -15.87 9.20 -10.06
C ALA A 421 -15.12 9.19 -8.71
N GLY A 422 -14.64 10.36 -8.26
CA GLY A 422 -13.87 10.49 -7.03
C GLY A 422 -14.65 10.15 -5.77
N PHE A 423 -15.88 10.62 -5.65
CA PHE A 423 -16.72 10.30 -4.51
C PHE A 423 -17.62 9.07 -4.72
N GLY A 424 -18.19 8.89 -5.92
CA GLY A 424 -19.09 7.77 -6.21
C GLY A 424 -18.38 6.43 -6.30
N GLY A 425 -17.13 6.41 -6.77
CA GLY A 425 -16.33 5.18 -6.93
C GLY A 425 -16.20 4.34 -5.66
N PRO A 426 -15.76 4.91 -4.51
CA PRO A 426 -15.65 4.18 -3.25
C PRO A 426 -16.99 3.57 -2.82
N PHE A 427 -18.10 4.31 -2.92
CA PHE A 427 -19.44 3.80 -2.62
C PHE A 427 -19.84 2.66 -3.57
N GLY A 428 -19.49 2.77 -4.85
CA GLY A 428 -19.71 1.70 -5.83
C GLY A 428 -18.98 0.41 -5.46
N VAL A 429 -17.72 0.49 -5.00
CA VAL A 429 -16.96 -0.68 -4.54
C VAL A 429 -17.62 -1.32 -3.32
N VAL A 430 -18.05 -0.53 -2.35
CA VAL A 430 -18.77 -1.03 -1.15
C VAL A 430 -20.07 -1.70 -1.56
N ALA A 431 -20.85 -1.07 -2.44
CA ALA A 431 -22.12 -1.63 -2.92
C ALA A 431 -21.92 -2.95 -3.66
N LEU A 432 -20.90 -3.04 -4.55
CA LEU A 432 -20.58 -4.28 -5.26
C LEU A 432 -20.14 -5.39 -4.30
N ARG A 433 -19.35 -5.07 -3.28
CA ARG A 433 -18.95 -6.05 -2.25
C ARG A 433 -20.16 -6.55 -1.46
N SER A 434 -21.06 -5.66 -1.06
CA SER A 434 -22.28 -6.02 -0.35
C SER A 434 -23.18 -6.90 -1.22
N ALA A 435 -23.37 -6.52 -2.49
CA ALA A 435 -24.15 -7.31 -3.44
C ALA A 435 -23.53 -8.69 -3.65
N TRP A 436 -22.20 -8.79 -3.72
CA TRP A 436 -21.53 -10.09 -3.81
C TRP A 436 -21.77 -10.96 -2.59
N ARG A 437 -21.69 -10.40 -1.37
CA ARG A 437 -22.01 -11.14 -0.14
C ARG A 437 -23.47 -11.60 -0.11
N TRP A 438 -24.42 -10.79 -0.58
CA TRP A 438 -25.83 -11.20 -0.68
C TRP A 438 -26.09 -12.25 -1.77
N ALA A 439 -25.24 -12.31 -2.79
CA ALA A 439 -25.35 -13.34 -3.83
C ALA A 439 -24.82 -14.71 -3.38
N LEU A 440 -24.02 -14.75 -2.31
CA LEU A 440 -23.54 -15.99 -1.72
C LEU A 440 -24.65 -16.63 -0.87
N PRO A 441 -24.75 -17.98 -0.83
CA PRO A 441 -25.66 -18.65 0.07
C PRO A 441 -25.31 -18.28 1.52
N ALA A 442 -26.32 -18.11 2.35
CA ALA A 442 -26.10 -18.01 3.78
C ALA A 442 -25.36 -19.29 4.24
N THR A 443 -24.20 -19.11 4.86
CA THR A 443 -23.55 -20.24 5.56
C THR A 443 -24.50 -20.75 6.62
N PRO A 444 -24.78 -22.07 6.68
CA PRO A 444 -25.71 -22.64 7.65
C PRO A 444 -25.25 -22.39 9.08
#